data_12bf3f9bdd21749604a2240672db69f2
#
_entry.id   12bf3f9bdd21749604a2240672db69f2
#
_cell.length_a   1.000
_cell.length_b   1.000
_cell.length_c   1.000
_cell.angle_alpha   90.00
_cell.angle_beta   90.00
_cell.angle_gamma   90.00
#
_symmetry.space_group_name_H-M   'P 1'
#
loop_
_entity.id
_entity.type
_entity.pdbx_description
1 polymer ?
#
loop_
_entity_poly.entity_id
_entity_poly.type
_entity_poly.pdbx_seq_one_letter_code
_entity_poly.pdbx_strand_id
1 'polypeptide(L)'
;MNKLLLSATLLTAISTTALAQSGTNSPYSQYGLGLLSDYGTGFNRGMNGLGLGFHEHGQINYMNPASYSSLDSLSFIFDAGFSGQLTNFKENGVKKNAKNGVFDYVVVGFRAAKHVGVSFGVIPYSNIGYKYATTGDLNNKQSPSYQTYTNTFEGNGGLHQVYLGVGWQPFTGLSIGANIAYLWGNYTRSVVNSYSDAYVNTISKYYTATVNNYKLDFGVQYTARLSKKDELTIGATYGLGHKLDVDPECRIISNNSQTNVSDTTSLKIKNGLELPTTFGGGLMFNHNNKLKVGVDYSLMQFGKVGYPEYTLENGVPKYVLSNNIYKDRHKLTLGAEFCPNEKGRKFSNRLRYRLGASYATPYYKVNGVEGPKEYGVSVGLGIPVINEWNNRSILNISGSWVRQEAPGLIKENTFRINIGFTFNERWFAKWKVE
;
A
#
# COMPACT_ATOMS: atom_id res chain seq x y z
N MET A 1 -29.15 23.79 1.55
CA MET A 1 -27.74 23.91 1.13
C MET A 1 -27.45 22.73 0.23
N ASN A 2 -27.16 22.95 -1.03
CA ASN A 2 -27.17 21.91 -2.06
C ASN A 2 -26.13 20.80 -1.78
N LYS A 3 -26.58 19.55 -1.71
CA LYS A 3 -25.74 18.34 -1.53
C LYS A 3 -24.59 18.26 -2.57
N LEU A 4 -24.82 18.82 -3.76
CA LEU A 4 -23.80 18.99 -4.83
C LEU A 4 -22.68 19.98 -4.46
N LEU A 5 -22.96 21.06 -3.74
CA LEU A 5 -21.96 22.01 -3.26
C LEU A 5 -21.08 21.39 -2.14
N LEU A 6 -21.69 20.57 -1.27
CA LEU A 6 -20.95 19.89 -0.20
C LEU A 6 -20.01 18.80 -0.77
N SER A 7 -20.45 18.06 -1.78
CA SER A 7 -19.61 17.07 -2.46
C SER A 7 -18.52 17.73 -3.31
N ALA A 8 -18.80 18.86 -3.97
CA ALA A 8 -17.79 19.59 -4.73
C ALA A 8 -16.73 20.24 -3.83
N THR A 9 -17.13 20.82 -2.67
CA THR A 9 -16.18 21.36 -1.69
C THR A 9 -15.39 20.28 -1.00
N LEU A 10 -15.94 19.08 -0.76
CA LEU A 10 -15.20 17.95 -0.24
C LEU A 10 -14.16 17.44 -1.26
N LEU A 11 -14.52 17.35 -2.55
CA LEU A 11 -13.60 16.98 -3.62
C LEU A 11 -12.45 17.98 -3.80
N THR A 12 -12.72 19.27 -3.73
CA THR A 12 -11.68 20.32 -3.85
C THR A 12 -10.77 20.39 -2.64
N ALA A 13 -11.30 20.18 -1.42
CA ALA A 13 -10.48 20.11 -0.20
C ALA A 13 -9.55 18.89 -0.19
N ILE A 14 -9.97 17.76 -0.77
CA ILE A 14 -9.16 16.55 -0.90
C ILE A 14 -8.01 16.75 -1.91
N SER A 15 -8.26 17.49 -3.00
CA SER A 15 -7.25 17.68 -4.06
C SER A 15 -6.06 18.57 -3.65
N THR A 16 -6.24 19.47 -2.69
CA THR A 16 -5.17 20.40 -2.27
C THR A 16 -4.20 19.84 -1.23
N THR A 17 -4.62 18.83 -0.45
CA THR A 17 -3.79 18.23 0.60
C THR A 17 -3.05 16.96 0.15
N ALA A 18 -3.52 16.31 -0.91
CA ALA A 18 -2.95 15.03 -1.37
C ALA A 18 -1.62 15.15 -2.13
N LEU A 19 -1.23 16.36 -2.57
CA LEU A 19 -0.04 16.56 -3.41
C LEU A 19 1.25 16.92 -2.64
N ALA A 20 1.20 17.07 -1.31
CA ALA A 20 2.30 17.69 -0.57
C ALA A 20 3.01 16.78 0.45
N GLN A 21 2.54 15.57 0.72
CA GLN A 21 3.15 14.75 1.77
C GLN A 21 3.32 13.30 1.31
N SER A 22 4.58 12.83 1.37
CA SER A 22 4.88 11.40 1.22
C SER A 22 4.13 10.60 2.29
N GLY A 23 3.45 9.52 1.90
CA GLY A 23 2.63 8.69 2.79
C GLY A 23 3.40 7.97 3.90
N THR A 24 4.70 8.26 4.08
CA THR A 24 5.56 7.62 5.07
C THR A 24 6.76 8.51 5.42
N ASN A 25 7.40 8.27 6.58
CA ASN A 25 8.72 8.81 6.95
C ASN A 25 9.72 7.66 7.22
N SER A 26 9.42 6.45 6.79
CA SER A 26 10.25 5.29 7.06
C SER A 26 11.54 5.30 6.23
N PRO A 27 12.72 5.23 6.85
CA PRO A 27 13.98 4.96 6.17
C PRO A 27 13.94 3.71 5.28
N TYR A 28 13.11 2.74 5.61
CA TYR A 28 12.95 1.53 4.81
C TYR A 28 12.28 1.76 3.45
N SER A 29 11.59 2.88 3.28
CA SER A 29 11.03 3.26 1.97
C SER A 29 12.08 3.62 0.92
N GLN A 30 13.36 3.70 1.29
CA GLN A 30 14.46 3.90 0.34
C GLN A 30 14.78 2.67 -0.52
N TYR A 31 14.32 1.49 -0.13
CA TYR A 31 14.64 0.26 -0.82
C TYR A 31 13.52 -0.16 -1.79
N GLY A 32 13.91 -0.79 -2.87
CA GLY A 32 12.99 -1.34 -3.85
C GLY A 32 12.05 -0.30 -4.46
N LEU A 33 10.77 -0.63 -4.53
CA LEU A 33 9.71 0.27 -5.01
C LEU A 33 9.10 1.12 -3.89
N GLY A 34 9.68 1.13 -2.67
CA GLY A 34 9.17 1.80 -1.48
C GLY A 34 8.34 0.88 -0.59
N LEU A 35 7.59 1.45 0.37
CA LEU A 35 6.68 0.68 1.19
C LEU A 35 5.41 0.34 0.42
N LEU A 36 5.12 -0.95 0.29
CA LEU A 36 3.95 -1.45 -0.44
C LEU A 36 2.65 -1.17 0.32
N SER A 37 1.58 -0.84 -0.42
CA SER A 37 0.27 -0.49 0.13
C SER A 37 -0.72 -1.63 -0.14
N ASP A 38 -0.77 -2.62 0.74
CA ASP A 38 -1.50 -3.89 0.57
C ASP A 38 -2.56 -4.16 1.66
N TYR A 39 -3.27 -3.11 2.11
CA TYR A 39 -4.22 -3.20 3.22
C TYR A 39 -5.70 -3.22 2.83
N GLY A 40 -6.04 -3.05 1.56
CA GLY A 40 -7.43 -3.01 1.09
C GLY A 40 -8.22 -1.78 1.51
N THR A 41 -9.54 -1.88 1.47
CA THR A 41 -10.49 -0.83 1.88
C THR A 41 -10.68 -0.80 3.40
N GLY A 42 -11.53 0.09 3.92
CA GLY A 42 -11.69 0.32 5.36
C GLY A 42 -12.05 -0.93 6.17
N PHE A 43 -12.86 -1.83 5.61
CA PHE A 43 -13.19 -3.06 6.32
C PHE A 43 -12.03 -4.06 6.36
N ASN A 44 -11.26 -4.18 5.28
CA ASN A 44 -10.05 -5.02 5.25
C ASN A 44 -9.01 -4.53 6.26
N ARG A 45 -8.84 -3.20 6.39
CA ARG A 45 -7.89 -2.57 7.32
C ARG A 45 -8.20 -2.89 8.77
N GLY A 46 -9.49 -3.03 9.12
CA GLY A 46 -9.90 -3.51 10.45
C GLY A 46 -9.47 -4.94 10.76
N MET A 47 -9.13 -5.72 9.72
CA MET A 47 -8.64 -7.10 9.79
C MET A 47 -7.21 -7.24 9.24
N ASN A 48 -6.44 -6.16 9.33
CA ASN A 48 -5.04 -6.06 8.92
C ASN A 48 -4.76 -6.44 7.45
N GLY A 49 -5.74 -6.19 6.55
CA GLY A 49 -5.63 -6.47 5.13
C GLY A 49 -6.11 -7.85 4.70
N LEU A 50 -6.90 -8.54 5.52
CA LEU A 50 -7.58 -9.77 5.11
C LEU A 50 -8.63 -9.45 4.04
N GLY A 51 -8.65 -10.16 2.91
CA GLY A 51 -9.58 -9.85 1.83
C GLY A 51 -9.73 -10.88 0.72
N LEU A 52 -8.80 -11.81 0.51
CA LEU A 52 -8.78 -12.68 -0.68
C LEU A 52 -10.00 -13.63 -0.76
N GLY A 53 -10.49 -14.09 0.40
CA GLY A 53 -11.70 -14.91 0.51
C GLY A 53 -12.97 -14.11 0.78
N PHE A 54 -12.92 -12.79 0.94
CA PHE A 54 -14.10 -11.98 1.25
C PHE A 54 -15.00 -11.79 0.02
N HIS A 55 -16.28 -12.16 0.16
CA HIS A 55 -17.32 -12.08 -0.87
C HIS A 55 -18.54 -11.37 -0.29
N GLU A 56 -18.52 -10.03 -0.23
CA GLU A 56 -19.49 -9.17 0.45
C GLU A 56 -20.36 -8.39 -0.52
N HIS A 57 -21.64 -8.18 -0.15
CA HIS A 57 -22.62 -7.50 -1.01
C HIS A 57 -22.54 -5.98 -0.94
N GLY A 58 -22.21 -5.43 0.22
CA GLY A 58 -22.31 -4.01 0.51
C GLY A 58 -20.96 -3.30 0.68
N GLN A 59 -19.85 -3.95 0.31
CA GLN A 59 -18.50 -3.40 0.44
C GLN A 59 -17.65 -3.80 -0.76
N ILE A 60 -16.77 -2.89 -1.20
CA ILE A 60 -15.89 -3.14 -2.33
C ILE A 60 -14.60 -3.78 -1.83
N ASN A 61 -14.24 -4.92 -2.38
CA ASN A 61 -13.01 -5.62 -2.09
C ASN A 61 -12.11 -5.72 -3.34
N TYR A 62 -11.27 -4.71 -3.58
CA TYR A 62 -10.38 -4.70 -4.75
C TYR A 62 -9.20 -5.68 -4.65
N MET A 63 -8.98 -6.32 -3.48
CA MET A 63 -7.90 -7.28 -3.29
C MET A 63 -8.14 -8.58 -4.07
N ASN A 64 -9.41 -8.91 -4.33
CA ASN A 64 -9.78 -10.01 -5.23
C ASN A 64 -10.92 -9.55 -6.15
N PRO A 65 -10.68 -9.32 -7.45
CA PRO A 65 -11.68 -8.79 -8.37
C PRO A 65 -12.88 -9.72 -8.59
N ALA A 66 -12.78 -11.02 -8.31
CA ALA A 66 -13.91 -11.94 -8.37
C ALA A 66 -15.04 -11.53 -7.40
N SER A 67 -14.71 -10.85 -6.30
CA SER A 67 -15.66 -10.39 -5.29
C SER A 67 -16.66 -9.35 -5.80
N TYR A 68 -16.37 -8.64 -6.90
CA TYR A 68 -17.29 -7.64 -7.45
C TYR A 68 -18.62 -8.24 -7.93
N SER A 69 -18.61 -9.52 -8.31
CA SER A 69 -19.82 -10.25 -8.70
C SER A 69 -20.89 -10.34 -7.60
N SER A 70 -20.48 -10.15 -6.32
CA SER A 70 -21.38 -10.18 -5.16
C SER A 70 -22.13 -8.86 -4.93
N LEU A 71 -21.73 -7.76 -5.56
CA LEU A 71 -22.34 -6.45 -5.32
C LEU A 71 -23.85 -6.48 -5.54
N ASP A 72 -24.57 -5.85 -4.61
CA ASP A 72 -26.04 -5.81 -4.61
C ASP A 72 -26.61 -5.12 -5.85
N SER A 73 -27.77 -5.58 -6.30
CA SER A 73 -28.53 -4.93 -7.36
C SER A 73 -29.04 -3.56 -6.91
N LEU A 74 -29.16 -2.60 -7.83
CA LEU A 74 -29.64 -1.24 -7.58
C LEU A 74 -28.80 -0.49 -6.55
N SER A 75 -27.56 -0.88 -6.33
CA SER A 75 -26.64 -0.31 -5.36
C SER A 75 -25.48 0.35 -6.09
N PHE A 76 -25.16 1.57 -5.69
CA PHE A 76 -23.95 2.27 -6.07
C PHE A 76 -23.14 2.53 -4.81
N ILE A 77 -21.97 1.95 -4.75
CA ILE A 77 -21.08 2.04 -3.60
C ILE A 77 -19.93 2.97 -3.92
N PHE A 78 -19.74 3.97 -3.08
CA PHE A 78 -18.56 4.83 -3.06
C PHE A 78 -17.86 4.60 -1.73
N ASP A 79 -16.58 4.28 -1.75
CA ASP A 79 -15.79 4.04 -0.55
C ASP A 79 -14.48 4.84 -0.62
N ALA A 80 -14.21 5.62 0.42
CA ALA A 80 -12.99 6.42 0.53
C ALA A 80 -12.38 6.25 1.92
N GLY A 81 -11.05 6.25 1.98
CA GLY A 81 -10.32 6.07 3.21
C GLY A 81 -9.14 7.01 3.38
N PHE A 82 -8.92 7.39 4.63
CA PHE A 82 -7.81 8.21 5.09
C PHE A 82 -7.22 7.60 6.35
N SER A 83 -5.93 7.79 6.56
CA SER A 83 -5.28 7.38 7.80
C SER A 83 -4.32 8.45 8.33
N GLY A 84 -4.24 8.49 9.66
CA GLY A 84 -3.20 9.20 10.39
C GLY A 84 -2.26 8.18 11.03
N GLN A 85 -0.95 8.42 10.96
CA GLN A 85 0.03 7.51 11.52
C GLN A 85 1.09 8.24 12.36
N LEU A 86 1.53 7.57 13.42
CA LEU A 86 2.65 7.94 14.27
C LEU A 86 3.67 6.81 14.23
N THR A 87 4.86 7.07 13.72
CA THR A 87 5.96 6.10 13.67
C THR A 87 7.04 6.47 14.68
N ASN A 88 7.38 5.52 15.55
CA ASN A 88 8.46 5.62 16.51
C ASN A 88 9.66 4.82 16.00
N PHE A 89 10.76 5.51 15.76
CA PHE A 89 12.04 4.95 15.34
C PHE A 89 12.95 4.75 16.54
N LYS A 90 13.66 3.63 16.59
CA LYS A 90 14.67 3.36 17.61
C LYS A 90 15.90 2.70 16.99
N GLU A 91 17.07 3.31 17.22
CA GLU A 91 18.36 2.80 16.80
C GLU A 91 19.43 3.22 17.82
N ASN A 92 20.30 2.31 18.26
CA ASN A 92 21.43 2.58 19.15
C ASN A 92 21.09 3.48 20.35
N GLY A 93 19.92 3.26 20.98
CA GLY A 93 19.46 4.07 22.13
C GLY A 93 18.75 5.37 21.75
N VAL A 94 18.91 5.88 20.53
CA VAL A 94 18.24 7.08 20.03
C VAL A 94 16.80 6.75 19.64
N LYS A 95 15.87 7.63 20.03
CA LYS A 95 14.46 7.54 19.68
C LYS A 95 14.03 8.80 18.92
N LYS A 96 13.30 8.64 17.83
CA LYS A 96 12.67 9.73 17.06
C LYS A 96 11.26 9.34 16.68
N ASN A 97 10.39 10.33 16.52
CA ASN A 97 9.00 10.13 16.12
C ASN A 97 8.70 10.94 14.88
N ALA A 98 7.84 10.42 14.03
CA ALA A 98 7.30 11.13 12.88
C ALA A 98 5.79 10.92 12.78
N LYS A 99 5.08 11.94 12.28
CA LYS A 99 3.62 11.90 12.06
C LYS A 99 3.34 12.13 10.58
N ASN A 100 2.38 11.39 10.04
CA ASN A 100 1.90 11.54 8.68
C ASN A 100 0.39 11.40 8.60
N GLY A 101 -0.22 12.13 7.65
CA GLY A 101 -1.54 11.84 7.13
C GLY A 101 -1.42 11.18 5.77
N VAL A 102 -2.25 10.19 5.48
CA VAL A 102 -2.22 9.43 4.23
C VAL A 102 -3.61 9.35 3.64
N PHE A 103 -3.72 9.66 2.36
CA PHE A 103 -4.86 9.27 1.56
C PHE A 103 -4.69 7.79 1.18
N ASP A 104 -5.67 6.96 1.56
CA ASP A 104 -5.53 5.52 1.43
C ASP A 104 -6.15 4.98 0.13
N TYR A 105 -7.35 5.43 -0.24
CA TYR A 105 -8.04 4.98 -1.45
C TYR A 105 -9.32 5.77 -1.69
N VAL A 106 -9.75 5.79 -2.96
CA VAL A 106 -11.13 6.06 -3.38
C VAL A 106 -11.52 4.98 -4.38
N VAL A 107 -12.60 4.28 -4.11
CA VAL A 107 -13.10 3.22 -4.98
C VAL A 107 -14.62 3.33 -5.13
N VAL A 108 -15.09 2.93 -6.29
CA VAL A 108 -16.50 2.92 -6.65
C VAL A 108 -16.85 1.52 -7.14
N GLY A 109 -18.05 1.05 -6.84
CA GLY A 109 -18.52 -0.23 -7.34
C GLY A 109 -20.03 -0.27 -7.49
N PHE A 110 -20.49 -1.00 -8.48
CA PHE A 110 -21.90 -1.21 -8.75
C PHE A 110 -22.12 -2.51 -9.53
N ARG A 111 -23.34 -2.99 -9.48
CA ARG A 111 -23.73 -4.14 -10.27
C ARG A 111 -24.18 -3.70 -11.66
N ALA A 112 -23.42 -4.06 -12.69
CA ALA A 112 -23.69 -3.67 -14.08
C ALA A 112 -24.78 -4.55 -14.74
N ALA A 113 -24.78 -5.86 -14.43
CA ALA A 113 -25.77 -6.82 -14.93
C ALA A 113 -25.99 -7.94 -13.90
N LYS A 114 -26.90 -8.84 -14.17
CA LYS A 114 -27.11 -10.03 -13.32
C LYS A 114 -25.80 -10.81 -13.23
N HIS A 115 -25.29 -11.02 -12.00
CA HIS A 115 -24.03 -11.71 -11.72
C HIS A 115 -22.76 -11.00 -12.23
N VAL A 116 -22.85 -9.73 -12.66
CA VAL A 116 -21.71 -8.95 -13.12
C VAL A 116 -21.59 -7.67 -12.30
N GLY A 117 -20.49 -7.53 -11.59
CA GLY A 117 -20.14 -6.31 -10.86
C GLY A 117 -18.94 -5.61 -11.50
N VAL A 118 -18.92 -4.30 -11.39
CA VAL A 118 -17.85 -3.43 -11.87
C VAL A 118 -17.35 -2.60 -10.72
N SER A 119 -16.04 -2.41 -10.65
CA SER A 119 -15.40 -1.50 -9.70
C SER A 119 -14.29 -0.73 -10.38
N PHE A 120 -14.12 0.53 -9.99
CA PHE A 120 -13.01 1.36 -10.41
C PHE A 120 -12.59 2.28 -9.28
N GLY A 121 -11.36 2.78 -9.33
CA GLY A 121 -10.88 3.67 -8.28
C GLY A 121 -9.42 4.01 -8.39
N VAL A 122 -8.96 4.82 -7.42
CA VAL A 122 -7.58 5.24 -7.26
C VAL A 122 -7.07 4.71 -5.93
N ILE A 123 -5.97 3.98 -5.98
CA ILE A 123 -5.33 3.39 -4.81
C ILE A 123 -3.81 3.55 -4.90
N PRO A 124 -3.10 3.77 -3.80
CA PRO A 124 -1.65 3.76 -3.80
C PRO A 124 -1.12 2.33 -4.03
N TYR A 125 -0.03 2.20 -4.77
CA TYR A 125 0.72 0.96 -4.91
C TYR A 125 1.89 0.91 -3.92
N SER A 126 2.65 2.03 -3.83
CA SER A 126 3.75 2.17 -2.88
C SER A 126 3.97 3.62 -2.47
N ASN A 127 4.66 3.83 -1.35
CA ASN A 127 5.00 5.14 -0.81
C ASN A 127 6.49 5.22 -0.52
N ILE A 128 7.12 6.35 -0.87
CA ILE A 128 8.51 6.67 -0.57
C ILE A 128 8.54 8.02 0.13
N GLY A 129 9.15 8.05 1.33
CA GLY A 129 9.32 9.28 2.09
C GLY A 129 10.28 9.06 3.25
N TYR A 130 11.45 9.71 3.20
CA TYR A 130 12.42 9.68 4.29
C TYR A 130 13.39 10.85 4.14
N LYS A 131 13.92 11.29 5.29
CA LYS A 131 15.04 12.23 5.37
C LYS A 131 15.79 11.99 6.65
N TYR A 132 17.05 11.57 6.54
CA TYR A 132 17.93 11.37 7.68
C TYR A 132 19.38 11.58 7.27
N ALA A 133 20.25 11.78 8.28
CA ALA A 133 21.68 11.93 8.06
C ALA A 133 22.46 11.06 9.05
N THR A 134 23.60 10.59 8.61
CA THR A 134 24.60 9.91 9.44
C THR A 134 25.91 10.64 9.36
N THR A 135 26.56 10.85 10.50
CA THR A 135 27.88 11.51 10.57
C THR A 135 28.89 10.50 11.12
N GLY A 136 30.04 10.47 10.52
CA GLY A 136 31.17 9.65 10.97
C GLY A 136 32.49 10.44 10.97
N ASP A 137 33.47 9.89 11.65
CA ASP A 137 34.81 10.46 11.78
C ASP A 137 35.70 9.91 10.66
N LEU A 138 36.45 10.76 9.97
CA LEU A 138 37.43 10.34 8.96
C LEU A 138 38.78 9.99 9.58
N ASN A 139 39.11 10.63 10.72
CA ASN A 139 40.34 10.43 11.42
C ASN A 139 40.11 10.49 12.95
N ASN A 140 41.19 10.30 13.72
CA ASN A 140 41.10 10.34 15.19
C ASN A 140 40.65 11.71 15.67
N LYS A 141 39.68 11.76 16.59
CA LYS A 141 39.13 12.97 17.23
C LYS A 141 40.19 13.85 17.93
N GLN A 142 41.31 13.24 18.31
CA GLN A 142 42.42 13.92 18.94
C GLN A 142 43.42 14.50 17.95
N SER A 143 43.22 14.30 16.62
CA SER A 143 44.08 14.86 15.57
C SER A 143 43.88 16.37 15.48
N PRO A 144 44.95 17.18 15.33
CA PRO A 144 44.83 18.61 15.02
C PRO A 144 44.06 18.91 13.72
N SER A 145 44.01 17.94 12.80
CA SER A 145 43.27 17.98 11.54
C SER A 145 42.03 17.05 11.58
N TYR A 146 41.29 17.09 12.70
CA TYR A 146 40.07 16.29 12.82
C TYR A 146 39.04 16.61 11.72
N GLN A 147 38.60 15.58 11.03
CA GLN A 147 37.65 15.69 9.91
C GLN A 147 36.51 14.72 10.08
N THR A 148 35.34 15.17 9.67
CA THR A 148 34.11 14.36 9.66
C THR A 148 33.52 14.30 8.26
N TYR A 149 32.69 13.28 8.03
CA TYR A 149 31.83 13.22 6.87
C TYR A 149 30.37 13.11 7.31
N THR A 150 29.47 13.62 6.50
CA THR A 150 28.02 13.51 6.70
C THR A 150 27.40 12.96 5.42
N ASN A 151 26.68 11.87 5.58
CA ASN A 151 25.84 11.30 4.53
C ASN A 151 24.38 11.68 4.79
N THR A 152 23.79 12.46 3.91
CA THR A 152 22.38 12.83 3.95
C THR A 152 21.62 11.98 2.96
N PHE A 153 20.59 11.30 3.45
CA PHE A 153 19.69 10.45 2.68
C PHE A 153 18.32 11.08 2.65
N GLU A 154 17.80 11.30 1.45
CA GLU A 154 16.46 11.86 1.26
C GLU A 154 15.78 11.15 0.10
N GLY A 155 14.48 10.90 0.24
CA GLY A 155 13.67 10.35 -0.82
C GLY A 155 12.21 10.74 -0.67
N ASN A 156 11.55 10.91 -1.81
CA ASN A 156 10.13 11.19 -1.88
C ASN A 156 9.52 10.57 -3.13
N GLY A 157 8.18 10.45 -3.12
CA GLY A 157 7.40 9.94 -4.22
C GLY A 157 6.64 8.67 -3.87
N GLY A 158 6.45 7.82 -4.86
CA GLY A 158 5.70 6.58 -4.76
C GLY A 158 4.90 6.32 -6.02
N LEU A 159 4.25 5.17 -6.06
CA LEU A 159 3.46 4.72 -7.19
C LEU A 159 1.98 4.64 -6.81
N HIS A 160 1.13 5.10 -7.71
CA HIS A 160 -0.32 5.06 -7.59
C HIS A 160 -0.90 4.29 -8.78
N GLN A 161 -2.12 3.82 -8.63
CA GLN A 161 -2.83 3.15 -9.71
C GLN A 161 -4.29 3.58 -9.76
N VAL A 162 -4.78 3.84 -10.97
CA VAL A 162 -6.20 3.88 -11.27
C VAL A 162 -6.57 2.55 -11.91
N TYR A 163 -7.58 1.89 -11.37
CA TYR A 163 -7.99 0.60 -11.88
C TYR A 163 -9.45 0.60 -12.35
N LEU A 164 -9.73 -0.27 -13.28
CA LEU A 164 -11.06 -0.70 -13.70
C LEU A 164 -11.11 -2.22 -13.58
N GLY A 165 -12.10 -2.73 -12.87
CA GLY A 165 -12.27 -4.14 -12.61
C GLY A 165 -13.66 -4.64 -12.90
N VAL A 166 -13.73 -5.91 -13.30
CA VAL A 166 -14.98 -6.63 -13.56
C VAL A 166 -14.94 -7.96 -12.82
N GLY A 167 -16.03 -8.29 -12.15
CA GLY A 167 -16.28 -9.60 -11.55
C GLY A 167 -17.53 -10.22 -12.11
N TRP A 168 -17.47 -11.50 -12.46
CA TRP A 168 -18.56 -12.26 -13.03
C TRP A 168 -18.73 -13.59 -12.32
N GLN A 169 -19.97 -13.95 -12.02
CA GLN A 169 -20.35 -15.24 -11.46
C GLN A 169 -21.02 -16.11 -12.52
N PRO A 170 -20.25 -16.92 -13.28
CA PRO A 170 -20.78 -17.77 -14.35
C PRO A 170 -21.71 -18.88 -13.81
N PHE A 171 -21.36 -19.43 -12.66
CA PHE A 171 -22.11 -20.49 -12.00
C PHE A 171 -22.33 -20.17 -10.52
N THR A 172 -23.34 -20.74 -9.92
CA THR A 172 -23.61 -20.59 -8.49
C THR A 172 -22.38 -20.99 -7.68
N GLY A 173 -21.88 -20.06 -6.87
CA GLY A 173 -20.70 -20.23 -6.03
C GLY A 173 -19.36 -19.91 -6.69
N LEU A 174 -19.23 -19.99 -8.01
CA LEU A 174 -17.98 -19.67 -8.72
C LEU A 174 -18.00 -18.25 -9.24
N SER A 175 -17.04 -17.44 -8.85
CA SER A 175 -16.82 -16.07 -9.33
C SER A 175 -15.42 -15.94 -9.90
N ILE A 176 -15.29 -15.22 -11.01
CA ILE A 176 -14.02 -14.85 -11.64
C ILE A 176 -13.99 -13.35 -11.84
N GLY A 177 -12.81 -12.76 -11.89
CA GLY A 177 -12.69 -11.33 -12.11
C GLY A 177 -11.30 -10.92 -12.56
N ALA A 178 -11.23 -9.71 -13.08
CA ALA A 178 -9.97 -9.10 -13.51
C ALA A 178 -9.97 -7.60 -13.23
N ASN A 179 -8.81 -7.06 -12.87
CA ASN A 179 -8.51 -5.64 -12.83
C ASN A 179 -7.47 -5.31 -13.88
N ILE A 180 -7.72 -4.26 -14.65
CA ILE A 180 -6.71 -3.55 -15.41
C ILE A 180 -6.45 -2.22 -14.71
N ALA A 181 -5.20 -1.90 -14.49
CA ALA A 181 -4.81 -0.66 -13.85
C ALA A 181 -3.75 0.09 -14.66
N TYR A 182 -3.83 1.41 -14.66
CA TYR A 182 -2.78 2.30 -15.06
C TYR A 182 -1.96 2.66 -13.82
N LEU A 183 -0.70 2.27 -13.82
CA LEU A 183 0.27 2.52 -12.76
C LEU A 183 1.07 3.77 -13.11
N TRP A 184 1.06 4.78 -12.25
CA TRP A 184 1.82 6.00 -12.47
C TRP A 184 2.49 6.49 -11.20
N GLY A 185 3.51 7.32 -11.36
CA GLY A 185 4.20 7.99 -10.29
C GLY A 185 5.66 8.22 -10.60
N ASN A 186 6.33 8.84 -9.67
CA ASN A 186 7.77 9.08 -9.74
C ASN A 186 8.39 8.84 -8.37
N TYR A 187 9.67 8.59 -8.38
CA TYR A 187 10.47 8.68 -7.17
C TYR A 187 11.77 9.41 -7.44
N THR A 188 12.20 10.13 -6.42
CA THR A 188 13.53 10.71 -6.34
C THR A 188 14.15 10.25 -5.04
N ARG A 189 15.35 9.73 -5.10
CA ARG A 189 16.19 9.37 -3.95
C ARG A 189 17.51 10.07 -4.10
N SER A 190 18.02 10.67 -3.04
CA SER A 190 19.33 11.30 -3.05
C SER A 190 20.19 10.80 -1.89
N VAL A 191 21.47 10.71 -2.17
CA VAL A 191 22.53 10.48 -1.19
C VAL A 191 23.57 11.57 -1.41
N VAL A 192 23.72 12.44 -0.40
CA VAL A 192 24.68 13.54 -0.44
C VAL A 192 25.78 13.24 0.58
N ASN A 193 27.01 13.09 0.09
CA ASN A 193 28.19 12.90 0.89
C ASN A 193 28.92 14.24 0.99
N SER A 194 28.93 14.86 2.17
CA SER A 194 29.65 16.11 2.45
C SER A 194 30.74 15.88 3.51
N TYR A 195 31.76 16.71 3.47
CA TYR A 195 32.92 16.61 4.33
C TYR A 195 33.11 17.92 5.10
N SER A 196 33.70 17.85 6.30
CA SER A 196 34.07 19.04 7.07
C SER A 196 35.21 19.83 6.41
N ASP A 197 36.01 19.18 5.58
CA ASP A 197 37.03 19.81 4.77
C ASP A 197 36.43 20.43 3.50
N ALA A 198 36.53 21.75 3.37
CA ALA A 198 35.96 22.48 2.26
C ALA A 198 36.68 22.24 0.91
N TYR A 199 37.90 21.68 0.93
CA TYR A 199 38.62 21.29 -0.28
C TYR A 199 38.16 19.97 -0.88
N VAL A 200 37.46 19.15 -0.09
CA VAL A 200 36.91 17.87 -0.59
C VAL A 200 35.58 18.11 -1.27
N ASN A 201 35.43 17.55 -2.46
CA ASN A 201 34.20 17.69 -3.22
C ASN A 201 33.02 17.01 -2.49
N THR A 202 31.90 17.71 -2.46
CA THR A 202 30.62 17.11 -2.09
C THR A 202 30.11 16.25 -3.24
N ILE A 203 29.80 14.99 -2.98
CA ILE A 203 29.26 14.07 -3.97
C ILE A 203 27.76 13.88 -3.72
N SER A 204 26.94 14.25 -4.70
CA SER A 204 25.49 14.06 -4.66
C SER A 204 25.07 13.05 -5.70
N LYS A 205 24.39 11.97 -5.28
CA LYS A 205 23.80 10.96 -6.18
C LYS A 205 22.29 11.07 -6.13
N TYR A 206 21.67 11.25 -7.29
CA TYR A 206 20.23 11.31 -7.46
C TYR A 206 19.76 10.11 -8.28
N TYR A 207 18.87 9.32 -7.71
CA TYR A 207 18.21 8.20 -8.39
C TYR A 207 16.77 8.59 -8.68
N THR A 208 16.41 8.65 -9.94
CA THR A 208 15.08 9.07 -10.37
C THR A 208 14.48 8.08 -11.34
N ALA A 209 13.17 7.88 -11.24
CA ALA A 209 12.41 7.18 -12.25
C ALA A 209 10.98 7.73 -12.30
N THR A 210 10.43 7.80 -13.51
CA THR A 210 9.02 8.12 -13.75
C THR A 210 8.37 6.89 -14.35
N VAL A 211 7.35 6.38 -13.68
CA VAL A 211 6.62 5.18 -14.06
C VAL A 211 5.30 5.57 -14.68
N ASN A 212 5.03 5.09 -15.88
CA ASN A 212 3.76 5.17 -16.57
C ASN A 212 3.56 3.84 -17.29
N ASN A 213 2.80 2.91 -16.69
CA ASN A 213 2.69 1.55 -17.20
C ASN A 213 1.34 0.93 -16.79
N TYR A 214 1.10 -0.30 -17.20
CA TYR A 214 -0.11 -1.04 -16.82
C TYR A 214 0.19 -2.05 -15.70
N LYS A 215 -0.87 -2.54 -15.06
CA LYS A 215 -0.86 -3.66 -14.12
C LYS A 215 -2.12 -4.49 -14.32
N LEU A 216 -1.98 -5.81 -14.31
CA LEU A 216 -3.10 -6.75 -14.48
C LEU A 216 -3.18 -7.68 -13.27
N ASP A 217 -4.37 -7.79 -12.69
CA ASP A 217 -4.67 -8.71 -11.61
C ASP A 217 -5.91 -9.55 -11.98
N PHE A 218 -5.84 -10.83 -11.71
CA PHE A 218 -6.91 -11.78 -11.89
C PHE A 218 -7.32 -12.38 -10.57
N GLY A 219 -8.60 -12.71 -10.42
CA GLY A 219 -9.14 -13.31 -9.22
C GLY A 219 -10.15 -14.39 -9.51
N VAL A 220 -10.19 -15.35 -8.61
CA VAL A 220 -11.19 -16.43 -8.59
C VAL A 220 -11.67 -16.59 -7.15
N GLN A 221 -12.97 -16.81 -6.97
CA GLN A 221 -13.56 -17.19 -5.68
C GLN A 221 -14.57 -18.32 -5.89
N TYR A 222 -14.56 -19.27 -4.96
CA TYR A 222 -15.57 -20.31 -4.91
C TYR A 222 -16.18 -20.36 -3.51
N THR A 223 -17.51 -20.10 -3.44
CA THR A 223 -18.27 -20.13 -2.19
C THR A 223 -19.06 -21.42 -2.13
N ALA A 224 -18.68 -22.30 -1.22
CA ALA A 224 -19.37 -23.55 -0.92
C ALA A 224 -20.31 -23.34 0.28
N ARG A 225 -21.59 -23.71 0.12
CA ARG A 225 -22.54 -23.78 1.24
C ARG A 225 -22.38 -25.11 1.95
N LEU A 226 -21.82 -25.09 3.15
CA LEU A 226 -21.61 -26.27 3.97
C LEU A 226 -22.90 -26.66 4.72
N SER A 227 -23.68 -25.66 5.12
CA SER A 227 -24.97 -25.83 5.79
C SER A 227 -25.92 -24.66 5.48
N LYS A 228 -27.10 -24.63 6.06
CA LYS A 228 -28.03 -23.48 5.99
C LYS A 228 -27.45 -22.21 6.64
N LYS A 229 -26.45 -22.34 7.49
CA LYS A 229 -25.83 -21.24 8.26
C LYS A 229 -24.34 -21.04 7.96
N ASP A 230 -23.70 -22.01 7.33
CA ASP A 230 -22.25 -22.05 7.17
C ASP A 230 -21.87 -22.01 5.70
N GLU A 231 -21.00 -21.07 5.37
CA GLU A 231 -20.41 -20.92 4.05
C GLU A 231 -18.89 -20.87 4.17
N LEU A 232 -18.20 -21.48 3.22
CA LEU A 232 -16.75 -21.42 3.06
C LEU A 232 -16.44 -20.82 1.70
N THR A 233 -15.74 -19.69 1.66
CA THR A 233 -15.25 -19.10 0.43
C THR A 233 -13.74 -19.33 0.31
N ILE A 234 -13.33 -19.89 -0.80
CA ILE A 234 -11.92 -20.05 -1.20
C ILE A 234 -11.63 -19.01 -2.25
N GLY A 235 -10.62 -18.19 -2.05
CA GLY A 235 -10.19 -17.16 -3.00
C GLY A 235 -8.78 -17.42 -3.49
N ALA A 236 -8.54 -17.14 -4.77
CA ALA A 236 -7.21 -17.12 -5.34
C ALA A 236 -7.03 -15.86 -6.20
N THR A 237 -5.82 -15.33 -6.23
CA THR A 237 -5.45 -14.16 -7.04
C THR A 237 -4.12 -14.38 -7.75
N TYR A 238 -4.00 -13.80 -8.92
CA TYR A 238 -2.78 -13.78 -9.72
C TYR A 238 -2.54 -12.38 -10.26
N GLY A 239 -1.38 -11.78 -9.99
CA GLY A 239 -0.93 -10.52 -10.57
C GLY A 239 0.21 -10.75 -11.54
N LEU A 240 0.08 -10.21 -12.75
CA LEU A 240 1.06 -10.38 -13.81
C LEU A 240 2.31 -9.56 -13.54
N GLY A 241 3.44 -10.23 -13.34
CA GLY A 241 4.77 -9.62 -13.29
C GLY A 241 5.28 -9.34 -14.70
N HIS A 242 5.87 -8.15 -14.92
CA HIS A 242 6.45 -7.78 -16.20
C HIS A 242 7.41 -6.61 -16.06
N LYS A 243 8.29 -6.46 -17.05
CA LYS A 243 9.17 -5.29 -17.16
C LYS A 243 8.37 -4.05 -17.48
N LEU A 244 8.72 -2.96 -16.80
CA LEU A 244 8.14 -1.65 -17.04
C LEU A 244 8.96 -0.94 -18.13
N ASP A 245 8.28 -0.20 -19.01
CA ASP A 245 8.94 0.69 -19.98
C ASP A 245 9.38 1.97 -19.25
N VAL A 246 10.43 1.84 -18.46
CA VAL A 246 10.97 2.90 -17.58
C VAL A 246 12.49 2.83 -17.57
N ASP A 247 13.11 3.95 -17.85
CA ASP A 247 14.56 4.13 -17.84
C ASP A 247 15.01 4.86 -16.57
N PRO A 248 15.28 4.15 -15.46
CA PRO A 248 15.79 4.79 -14.25
C PRO A 248 17.16 5.43 -14.50
N GLU A 249 17.34 6.62 -13.91
CA GLU A 249 18.54 7.43 -14.04
C GLU A 249 19.27 7.56 -12.70
N CYS A 250 20.59 7.41 -12.72
CA CYS A 250 21.49 7.79 -11.64
C CYS A 250 22.32 8.98 -12.10
N ARG A 251 22.08 10.16 -11.50
CA ARG A 251 22.85 11.37 -11.77
C ARG A 251 23.79 11.66 -10.61
N ILE A 252 25.07 11.79 -10.90
CA ILE A 252 26.13 12.04 -9.93
C ILE A 252 26.65 13.45 -10.17
N ILE A 253 26.66 14.27 -9.13
CA ILE A 253 27.17 15.63 -9.15
C ILE A 253 28.32 15.71 -8.15
N SER A 254 29.50 16.04 -8.64
CA SER A 254 30.69 16.36 -7.83
C SER A 254 30.88 17.89 -7.81
N ASN A 255 30.71 18.48 -6.63
CA ASN A 255 30.78 19.93 -6.47
C ASN A 255 31.91 20.32 -5.50
N ASN A 256 32.78 21.21 -5.92
CA ASN A 256 33.80 21.82 -5.06
C ASN A 256 33.32 23.19 -4.60
N SER A 257 33.13 23.35 -3.29
CA SER A 257 32.61 24.60 -2.71
C SER A 257 33.60 25.75 -2.74
N GLN A 258 34.92 25.49 -2.89
CA GLN A 258 35.97 26.52 -2.95
C GLN A 258 36.09 27.09 -4.32
N THR A 259 36.06 26.26 -5.35
CA THR A 259 36.26 26.66 -6.75
C THR A 259 34.95 26.91 -7.49
N ASN A 260 33.81 26.56 -6.92
CA ASN A 260 32.49 26.54 -7.56
C ASN A 260 32.46 25.70 -8.87
N VAL A 261 33.37 24.74 -8.99
CA VAL A 261 33.40 23.81 -10.14
C VAL A 261 32.48 22.63 -9.81
N SER A 262 31.59 22.34 -10.75
CA SER A 262 30.67 21.23 -10.66
C SER A 262 30.80 20.33 -11.88
N ASP A 263 30.98 19.05 -11.67
CA ASP A 263 30.98 18.03 -12.72
C ASP A 263 29.78 17.12 -12.54
N THR A 264 29.13 16.75 -13.66
CA THR A 264 27.88 15.94 -13.64
C THR A 264 28.01 14.77 -14.61
N THR A 265 27.76 13.57 -14.06
CA THR A 265 27.68 12.32 -14.83
C THR A 265 26.26 11.75 -14.70
N SER A 266 25.63 11.41 -15.83
CA SER A 266 24.31 10.76 -15.86
C SER A 266 24.43 9.37 -16.45
N LEU A 267 23.87 8.39 -15.76
CA LEU A 267 23.83 6.98 -16.14
C LEU A 267 22.38 6.50 -16.19
N LYS A 268 22.00 5.79 -17.25
CA LYS A 268 20.62 5.28 -17.44
C LYS A 268 20.63 3.78 -17.74
N ILE A 269 19.58 3.10 -17.30
CA ILE A 269 19.32 1.71 -17.64
C ILE A 269 18.00 1.63 -18.39
N LYS A 270 18.02 1.10 -19.60
CA LYS A 270 16.80 0.91 -20.40
C LYS A 270 15.94 -0.18 -19.77
N ASN A 271 14.62 0.10 -19.58
CA ASN A 271 13.64 -0.83 -19.00
C ASN A 271 14.14 -1.43 -17.67
N GLY A 272 14.70 -0.59 -16.80
CA GLY A 272 15.39 -1.01 -15.57
C GLY A 272 14.51 -1.28 -14.38
N LEU A 273 13.18 -1.23 -14.51
CA LEU A 273 12.23 -1.57 -13.45
C LEU A 273 11.29 -2.70 -13.89
N GLU A 274 10.84 -3.48 -12.91
CA GLU A 274 9.96 -4.63 -13.15
C GLU A 274 8.99 -4.81 -12.00
N LEU A 275 7.74 -5.18 -12.30
CA LEU A 275 6.76 -5.63 -11.32
C LEU A 275 6.92 -7.12 -11.05
N PRO A 276 6.85 -7.56 -9.79
CA PRO A 276 6.91 -8.99 -9.45
C PRO A 276 5.62 -9.69 -9.85
N THR A 277 5.72 -10.96 -10.21
CA THR A 277 4.55 -11.84 -10.26
C THR A 277 4.03 -12.06 -8.85
N THR A 278 2.71 -11.93 -8.67
CA THR A 278 2.07 -12.09 -7.37
C THR A 278 1.07 -13.22 -7.37
N PHE A 279 1.03 -14.00 -6.29
CA PHE A 279 0.06 -15.04 -6.04
C PHE A 279 -0.60 -14.79 -4.69
N GLY A 280 -1.90 -15.00 -4.61
CA GLY A 280 -2.64 -14.93 -3.36
C GLY A 280 -3.59 -16.10 -3.23
N GLY A 281 -3.75 -16.61 -2.01
CA GLY A 281 -4.73 -17.61 -1.65
C GLY A 281 -5.39 -17.26 -0.33
N GLY A 282 -6.71 -17.39 -0.23
CA GLY A 282 -7.45 -17.05 0.98
C GLY A 282 -8.62 -18.00 1.24
N LEU A 283 -8.90 -18.17 2.51
CA LEU A 283 -10.06 -18.93 2.99
C LEU A 283 -10.87 -18.02 3.91
N MET A 284 -12.20 -18.02 3.76
CA MET A 284 -13.14 -17.30 4.61
C MET A 284 -14.27 -18.20 5.01
N PHE A 285 -14.39 -18.48 6.30
CA PHE A 285 -15.51 -19.16 6.89
C PHE A 285 -16.53 -18.15 7.43
N ASN A 286 -17.80 -18.27 7.02
CA ASN A 286 -18.90 -17.42 7.42
C ASN A 286 -19.94 -18.25 8.14
N HIS A 287 -20.17 -17.96 9.43
CA HIS A 287 -21.23 -18.58 10.24
C HIS A 287 -22.39 -17.61 10.40
N ASN A 288 -23.49 -17.91 9.72
CA ASN A 288 -24.80 -17.23 9.86
C ASN A 288 -24.73 -15.70 9.65
N ASN A 289 -23.80 -15.20 8.83
CA ASN A 289 -23.48 -13.78 8.65
C ASN A 289 -23.14 -13.03 9.96
N LYS A 290 -22.89 -13.75 11.05
CA LYS A 290 -22.54 -13.18 12.34
C LYS A 290 -21.06 -13.23 12.62
N LEU A 291 -20.43 -14.35 12.35
CA LEU A 291 -19.00 -14.55 12.55
C LEU A 291 -18.34 -14.94 11.24
N LYS A 292 -17.36 -14.17 10.83
CA LYS A 292 -16.50 -14.48 9.70
C LYS A 292 -15.07 -14.59 10.19
N VAL A 293 -14.39 -15.66 9.84
CA VAL A 293 -13.00 -15.91 10.20
C VAL A 293 -12.26 -16.33 8.94
N GLY A 294 -11.10 -15.72 8.70
CA GLY A 294 -10.36 -16.02 7.50
C GLY A 294 -8.85 -15.98 7.66
N VAL A 295 -8.20 -16.55 6.68
CA VAL A 295 -6.75 -16.57 6.50
C VAL A 295 -6.41 -16.30 5.04
N ASP A 296 -5.45 -15.42 4.82
CA ASP A 296 -4.87 -15.12 3.52
C ASP A 296 -3.36 -15.35 3.54
N TYR A 297 -2.86 -15.89 2.45
CA TYR A 297 -1.44 -15.96 2.17
C TYR A 297 -1.16 -15.31 0.82
N SER A 298 -0.13 -14.48 0.74
CA SER A 298 0.32 -13.88 -0.50
C SER A 298 1.83 -14.03 -0.69
N LEU A 299 2.21 -14.26 -1.93
CA LEU A 299 3.59 -14.39 -2.39
C LEU A 299 3.84 -13.37 -3.51
N MET A 300 4.83 -12.51 -3.33
CA MET A 300 5.34 -11.62 -4.38
C MET A 300 6.76 -12.05 -4.75
N GLN A 301 6.94 -12.49 -6.00
CA GLN A 301 8.22 -13.05 -6.49
C GLN A 301 9.21 -11.95 -6.88
N PHE A 302 9.64 -11.15 -5.90
CA PHE A 302 10.67 -10.12 -6.11
C PHE A 302 12.06 -10.70 -6.36
N GLY A 303 12.34 -11.92 -5.88
CA GLY A 303 13.67 -12.55 -6.04
C GLY A 303 14.10 -12.76 -7.49
N LYS A 304 13.16 -12.69 -8.44
CA LYS A 304 13.43 -12.77 -9.90
C LYS A 304 13.59 -11.40 -10.55
N VAL A 305 13.31 -10.31 -9.82
CA VAL A 305 13.30 -8.94 -10.33
C VAL A 305 14.68 -8.31 -10.20
N GLY A 306 15.19 -7.69 -11.26
CA GLY A 306 16.42 -6.91 -11.22
C GLY A 306 16.20 -5.55 -10.54
N TYR A 307 17.20 -5.10 -9.77
CA TYR A 307 17.20 -3.77 -9.14
C TYR A 307 18.31 -2.90 -9.73
N PRO A 308 18.02 -1.64 -10.15
CA PRO A 308 19.02 -0.71 -10.63
C PRO A 308 19.98 -0.31 -9.50
N GLU A 309 21.24 -0.63 -9.63
CA GLU A 309 22.28 -0.38 -8.63
C GLU A 309 23.46 0.37 -9.23
N TYR A 310 23.95 1.36 -8.49
CA TYR A 310 25.19 2.07 -8.81
C TYR A 310 26.39 1.25 -8.32
N THR A 311 27.33 1.01 -9.19
CA THR A 311 28.59 0.31 -8.89
C THR A 311 29.78 1.05 -9.45
N LEU A 312 30.96 0.79 -8.90
CA LEU A 312 32.24 1.21 -9.46
C LEU A 312 32.95 -0.03 -9.98
N GLU A 313 33.23 -0.08 -11.28
CA GLU A 313 33.99 -1.15 -11.89
C GLU A 313 35.28 -0.57 -12.45
N ASN A 314 36.42 -0.99 -11.87
CA ASN A 314 37.75 -0.42 -12.17
C ASN A 314 37.81 1.12 -12.06
N GLY A 315 37.10 1.72 -11.06
CA GLY A 315 37.01 3.14 -10.85
C GLY A 315 36.05 3.89 -11.79
N VAL A 316 35.40 3.19 -12.73
CA VAL A 316 34.43 3.77 -13.66
C VAL A 316 33.00 3.59 -13.08
N PRO A 317 32.24 4.69 -12.97
CA PRO A 317 30.84 4.60 -12.54
C PRO A 317 29.99 3.82 -13.52
N LYS A 318 29.22 2.85 -13.02
CA LYS A 318 28.24 2.08 -13.79
C LYS A 318 26.89 2.04 -13.05
N TYR A 319 25.82 1.98 -13.82
CA TYR A 319 24.47 1.74 -13.31
C TYR A 319 23.96 0.45 -13.95
N VAL A 320 23.78 -0.58 -13.17
CA VAL A 320 23.52 -1.95 -13.66
C VAL A 320 22.36 -2.59 -12.92
N LEU A 321 21.72 -3.58 -13.54
CA LEU A 321 20.69 -4.40 -12.86
C LEU A 321 21.38 -5.47 -11.99
N SER A 322 21.10 -5.42 -10.69
CA SER A 322 21.53 -6.40 -9.70
C SER A 322 20.38 -7.32 -9.30
N ASN A 323 20.61 -8.63 -9.29
CA ASN A 323 19.64 -9.65 -8.87
C ASN A 323 19.77 -10.04 -7.40
N ASN A 324 20.72 -9.43 -6.65
CA ASN A 324 21.00 -9.81 -5.26
C ASN A 324 20.32 -8.95 -4.21
N ILE A 325 19.60 -7.90 -4.62
CA ILE A 325 18.96 -6.92 -3.72
C ILE A 325 17.60 -7.39 -3.26
N TYR A 326 16.83 -8.01 -4.15
CA TYR A 326 15.47 -8.44 -3.86
C TYR A 326 15.39 -9.89 -3.35
N LYS A 327 14.31 -10.16 -2.61
CA LYS A 327 13.88 -11.48 -2.13
C LYS A 327 12.37 -11.62 -2.30
N ASP A 328 11.88 -12.84 -2.37
CA ASP A 328 10.45 -13.08 -2.38
C ASP A 328 9.81 -12.63 -1.05
N ARG A 329 8.69 -11.93 -1.17
CA ARG A 329 7.90 -11.48 -0.02
C ARG A 329 6.74 -12.43 0.22
N HIS A 330 6.71 -12.98 1.41
CA HIS A 330 5.63 -13.82 1.91
C HIS A 330 4.83 -13.01 2.94
N LYS A 331 3.52 -12.99 2.83
CA LYS A 331 2.64 -12.37 3.83
C LYS A 331 1.53 -13.34 4.21
N LEU A 332 1.37 -13.56 5.50
CA LEU A 332 0.28 -14.31 6.11
C LEU A 332 -0.60 -13.32 6.89
N THR A 333 -1.90 -13.37 6.67
CA THR A 333 -2.88 -12.52 7.37
C THR A 333 -3.99 -13.40 7.95
N LEU A 334 -4.33 -13.16 9.21
CA LEU A 334 -5.44 -13.78 9.92
C LEU A 334 -6.41 -12.68 10.35
N GLY A 335 -7.69 -12.93 10.29
CA GLY A 335 -8.65 -11.95 10.75
C GLY A 335 -10.04 -12.51 10.99
N ALA A 336 -10.83 -11.74 11.73
CA ALA A 336 -12.21 -12.08 12.05
C ALA A 336 -13.08 -10.82 12.06
N GLU A 337 -14.34 -10.99 11.62
CA GLU A 337 -15.42 -10.02 11.77
C GLU A 337 -16.57 -10.66 12.55
N PHE A 338 -17.08 -9.96 13.56
CA PHE A 338 -18.24 -10.36 14.33
C PHE A 338 -19.31 -9.26 14.30
N CYS A 339 -20.53 -9.61 13.86
CA CYS A 339 -21.70 -8.76 13.88
C CYS A 339 -22.84 -9.53 14.56
N PRO A 340 -23.22 -9.19 15.80
CA PRO A 340 -24.21 -9.97 16.56
C PRO A 340 -25.55 -10.12 15.84
N ASN A 341 -26.07 -9.01 15.28
CA ASN A 341 -27.30 -9.02 14.49
C ASN A 341 -27.41 -7.72 13.67
N GLU A 342 -27.13 -7.81 12.37
CA GLU A 342 -27.19 -6.67 11.45
C GLU A 342 -28.55 -5.95 11.42
N LYS A 343 -29.64 -6.68 11.66
CA LYS A 343 -31.03 -6.17 11.71
C LYS A 343 -31.53 -5.93 13.14
N GLY A 344 -30.64 -6.00 14.14
CA GLY A 344 -30.99 -5.83 15.54
C GLY A 344 -31.45 -4.41 15.87
N ARG A 345 -32.41 -4.31 16.84
CA ARG A 345 -32.88 -2.98 17.30
C ARG A 345 -31.81 -2.20 18.07
N LYS A 346 -31.00 -2.89 18.88
CA LYS A 346 -29.93 -2.25 19.66
C LYS A 346 -28.76 -1.89 18.73
N PHE A 347 -28.24 -0.68 18.87
CA PHE A 347 -27.11 -0.18 18.08
C PHE A 347 -25.87 -1.08 18.17
N SER A 348 -25.50 -1.52 19.39
CA SER A 348 -24.35 -2.41 19.61
C SER A 348 -24.46 -3.75 18.88
N ASN A 349 -25.66 -4.25 18.60
CA ASN A 349 -25.86 -5.49 17.87
C ASN A 349 -25.58 -5.35 16.37
N ARG A 350 -25.63 -4.14 15.83
CA ARG A 350 -25.40 -3.83 14.43
C ARG A 350 -23.95 -3.44 14.12
N LEU A 351 -23.14 -3.20 15.16
CA LEU A 351 -21.72 -2.93 15.00
C LEU A 351 -21.01 -4.18 14.47
N ARG A 352 -20.08 -3.96 13.58
CA ARG A 352 -19.16 -4.98 13.07
C ARG A 352 -17.83 -4.84 13.79
N TYR A 353 -17.51 -5.77 14.65
CA TYR A 353 -16.26 -5.85 15.42
C TYR A 353 -15.24 -6.62 14.59
N ARG A 354 -14.06 -6.07 14.42
CA ARG A 354 -13.01 -6.68 13.58
C ARG A 354 -11.71 -6.78 14.34
N LEU A 355 -11.00 -7.87 14.08
CA LEU A 355 -9.66 -8.13 14.59
C LEU A 355 -8.82 -8.69 13.45
N GLY A 356 -7.53 -8.36 13.43
CA GLY A 356 -6.60 -8.90 12.46
C GLY A 356 -5.18 -8.94 12.97
N ALA A 357 -4.42 -9.88 12.42
CA ALA A 357 -2.98 -10.01 12.61
C ALA A 357 -2.31 -10.39 11.31
N SER A 358 -1.09 -9.91 11.08
CA SER A 358 -0.30 -10.30 9.92
C SER A 358 1.17 -10.43 10.24
N TYR A 359 1.84 -11.24 9.43
CA TYR A 359 3.28 -11.38 9.38
C TYR A 359 3.74 -11.30 7.94
N ALA A 360 4.78 -10.51 7.66
CA ALA A 360 5.38 -10.48 6.34
C ALA A 360 6.91 -10.49 6.39
N THR A 361 7.52 -11.18 5.42
CA THR A 361 8.95 -11.15 5.19
C THR A 361 9.32 -9.90 4.36
N PRO A 362 10.55 -9.36 4.51
CA PRO A 362 11.00 -8.27 3.65
C PRO A 362 11.19 -8.75 2.21
N TYR A 363 11.02 -7.83 1.25
CA TYR A 363 11.27 -8.12 -0.17
C TYR A 363 12.62 -7.58 -0.67
N TYR A 364 13.42 -6.98 0.22
CA TYR A 364 14.72 -6.41 -0.09
C TYR A 364 15.75 -6.75 0.99
N LYS A 365 17.02 -6.67 0.62
CA LYS A 365 18.16 -6.72 1.54
C LYS A 365 18.65 -5.30 1.84
N VAL A 366 19.16 -5.10 3.05
CA VAL A 366 19.80 -3.87 3.51
C VAL A 366 21.27 -4.19 3.76
N ASN A 367 22.18 -3.59 3.01
CA ASN A 367 23.63 -3.85 3.11
C ASN A 367 23.98 -5.34 3.04
N GLY A 368 23.31 -6.09 2.17
CA GLY A 368 23.52 -7.53 1.99
C GLY A 368 22.84 -8.44 3.02
N VAL A 369 22.24 -7.87 4.09
CA VAL A 369 21.50 -8.61 5.12
C VAL A 369 19.99 -8.55 4.83
N GLU A 370 19.23 -9.51 5.31
CA GLU A 370 17.76 -9.49 5.24
C GLU A 370 17.19 -8.19 5.82
N GLY A 371 16.30 -7.56 5.08
CA GLY A 371 15.55 -6.39 5.56
C GLY A 371 14.63 -6.71 6.76
N PRO A 372 13.87 -5.72 7.27
CA PRO A 372 13.05 -5.92 8.45
C PRO A 372 11.83 -6.80 8.17
N LYS A 373 11.55 -7.72 9.07
CA LYS A 373 10.29 -8.47 9.13
C LYS A 373 9.20 -7.54 9.67
N GLU A 374 7.99 -7.72 9.16
CA GLU A 374 6.82 -6.94 9.53
C GLU A 374 5.84 -7.78 10.34
N TYR A 375 5.43 -7.26 11.49
CA TYR A 375 4.39 -7.81 12.36
C TYR A 375 3.29 -6.78 12.51
N GLY A 376 2.06 -7.14 12.19
CA GLY A 376 0.91 -6.23 12.26
C GLY A 376 -0.22 -6.80 13.10
N VAL A 377 -0.89 -5.94 13.86
CA VAL A 377 -2.17 -6.26 14.50
C VAL A 377 -3.13 -5.09 14.31
N SER A 378 -4.42 -5.37 14.19
CA SER A 378 -5.45 -4.35 14.04
C SER A 378 -6.72 -4.70 14.80
N VAL A 379 -7.43 -3.65 15.19
CA VAL A 379 -8.77 -3.71 15.74
C VAL A 379 -9.63 -2.71 14.97
N GLY A 380 -10.83 -3.10 14.59
CA GLY A 380 -11.73 -2.25 13.81
C GLY A 380 -13.18 -2.33 14.24
N LEU A 381 -13.88 -1.25 13.94
CA LEU A 381 -15.32 -1.12 14.10
C LEU A 381 -15.94 -0.68 12.78
N GLY A 382 -16.96 -1.41 12.32
CA GLY A 382 -17.85 -0.99 11.25
C GLY A 382 -19.16 -0.48 11.86
N ILE A 383 -19.40 0.82 11.72
CA ILE A 383 -20.54 1.52 12.31
C ILE A 383 -21.58 1.75 11.21
N PRO A 384 -22.76 1.10 11.24
CA PRO A 384 -23.77 1.36 10.23
C PRO A 384 -24.34 2.78 10.41
N VAL A 385 -24.32 3.55 9.33
CA VAL A 385 -24.92 4.87 9.28
C VAL A 385 -26.37 4.69 8.80
N ILE A 386 -27.30 4.83 9.73
CA ILE A 386 -28.72 4.64 9.50
C ILE A 386 -29.33 5.95 9.00
N ASN A 387 -29.95 5.92 7.85
CA ASN A 387 -30.90 6.92 7.41
C ASN A 387 -32.25 6.25 7.13
N GLU A 388 -33.31 7.04 7.02
CA GLU A 388 -34.68 6.53 6.77
C GLU A 388 -34.80 5.77 5.44
N TRP A 389 -33.90 6.02 4.50
CA TRP A 389 -33.97 5.54 3.12
C TRP A 389 -32.95 4.41 2.83
N ASN A 390 -31.86 4.34 3.58
CA ASN A 390 -30.78 3.39 3.28
C ASN A 390 -29.91 3.08 4.50
N ASN A 391 -29.99 1.83 4.99
CA ASN A 391 -29.21 1.34 6.15
C ASN A 391 -27.90 0.65 5.76
N ARG A 392 -27.35 0.95 4.57
CA ARG A 392 -26.23 0.18 4.01
C ARG A 392 -24.90 0.90 4.08
N SER A 393 -24.88 2.21 4.35
CA SER A 393 -23.64 2.97 4.52
C SER A 393 -22.96 2.58 5.83
N ILE A 394 -21.61 2.48 5.80
CA ILE A 394 -20.81 2.03 6.94
C ILE A 394 -19.64 2.99 7.13
N LEU A 395 -19.48 3.50 8.35
CA LEU A 395 -18.26 4.16 8.78
C LEU A 395 -17.32 3.11 9.38
N ASN A 396 -16.19 2.89 8.76
CA ASN A 396 -15.15 1.97 9.22
C ASN A 396 -14.06 2.75 9.95
N ILE A 397 -13.84 2.45 11.23
CA ILE A 397 -12.76 3.02 12.03
C ILE A 397 -11.90 1.87 12.52
N SER A 398 -10.59 1.96 12.31
CA SER A 398 -9.67 0.96 12.84
C SER A 398 -8.38 1.55 13.36
N GLY A 399 -7.85 0.94 14.41
CA GLY A 399 -6.51 1.15 14.91
C GLY A 399 -5.62 -0.03 14.51
N SER A 400 -4.42 0.25 14.03
CA SER A 400 -3.42 -0.78 13.74
C SER A 400 -2.06 -0.41 14.32
N TRP A 401 -1.32 -1.43 14.72
CA TRP A 401 0.07 -1.34 15.11
C TRP A 401 0.88 -2.26 14.21
N VAL A 402 1.92 -1.69 13.60
CA VAL A 402 2.84 -2.40 12.73
C VAL A 402 4.25 -2.21 13.25
N ARG A 403 4.97 -3.31 13.45
CA ARG A 403 6.37 -3.34 13.84
C ARG A 403 7.22 -3.89 12.72
N GLN A 404 8.25 -3.14 12.36
CA GLN A 404 9.29 -3.56 11.44
C GLN A 404 10.62 -3.64 12.18
N GLU A 405 11.26 -4.79 12.14
CA GLU A 405 12.56 -4.99 12.80
C GLU A 405 13.42 -6.04 12.13
N ALA A 406 14.74 -5.79 12.16
CA ALA A 406 15.79 -6.76 11.88
C ALA A 406 16.99 -6.49 12.80
N PRO A 407 17.85 -7.51 13.05
CA PRO A 407 19.08 -7.33 13.81
C PRO A 407 19.99 -6.28 13.16
N GLY A 408 20.50 -5.34 13.98
CA GLY A 408 21.42 -4.29 13.52
C GLY A 408 20.79 -3.19 12.64
N LEU A 409 19.47 -3.18 12.49
CA LEU A 409 18.73 -2.16 11.72
C LEU A 409 17.80 -1.34 12.62
N ILE A 410 17.31 -0.23 12.09
CA ILE A 410 16.34 0.65 12.75
C ILE A 410 15.07 -0.15 13.08
N LYS A 411 14.63 -0.07 14.33
CA LYS A 411 13.34 -0.62 14.74
C LYS A 411 12.27 0.44 14.56
N GLU A 412 11.22 0.11 13.84
CA GLU A 412 10.06 0.97 13.63
C GLU A 412 8.81 0.38 14.28
N ASN A 413 8.05 1.23 14.99
CA ASN A 413 6.71 0.91 15.48
C ASN A 413 5.76 1.98 14.98
N THR A 414 4.86 1.60 14.08
CA THR A 414 3.87 2.50 13.49
C THR A 414 2.50 2.23 14.07
N PHE A 415 1.92 3.23 14.71
CA PHE A 415 0.52 3.26 15.12
C PHE A 415 -0.27 4.04 14.07
N ARG A 416 -1.34 3.44 13.57
CA ARG A 416 -2.18 4.05 12.54
C ARG A 416 -3.64 4.00 12.96
N ILE A 417 -4.34 5.12 12.74
CA ILE A 417 -5.79 5.20 12.82
C ILE A 417 -6.30 5.35 11.40
N ASN A 418 -7.15 4.43 10.95
CA ASN A 418 -7.75 4.45 9.64
C ASN A 418 -9.24 4.80 9.79
N ILE A 419 -9.72 5.68 8.91
CA ILE A 419 -11.11 6.07 8.79
C ILE A 419 -11.53 5.81 7.34
N GLY A 420 -12.47 4.91 7.12
CA GLY A 420 -13.04 4.61 5.82
C GLY A 420 -14.54 4.83 5.84
N PHE A 421 -15.08 5.44 4.82
CA PHE A 421 -16.50 5.65 4.69
C PHE A 421 -17.03 4.97 3.43
N THR A 422 -17.80 3.91 3.64
CA THR A 422 -18.52 3.18 2.60
C THR A 422 -19.92 3.78 2.48
N PHE A 423 -20.12 4.59 1.46
CA PHE A 423 -21.39 5.18 1.11
C PHE A 423 -22.11 4.27 0.10
N ASN A 424 -23.28 3.76 0.44
CA ASN A 424 -24.02 2.81 -0.38
C ASN A 424 -25.44 3.34 -0.60
N GLU A 425 -25.69 3.87 -1.80
CA GLU A 425 -26.97 4.48 -2.19
C GLU A 425 -27.72 3.62 -3.20
N ARG A 426 -29.02 3.73 -3.17
CA ARG A 426 -29.90 3.16 -4.18
C ARG A 426 -29.85 4.01 -5.46
N TRP A 427 -29.12 3.56 -6.44
CA TRP A 427 -29.17 4.12 -7.80
C TRP A 427 -29.95 3.17 -8.71
N PHE A 428 -30.41 3.68 -9.85
CA PHE A 428 -31.20 2.93 -10.84
C PHE A 428 -32.58 2.42 -10.37
N ALA A 429 -33.08 2.91 -9.23
CA ALA A 429 -34.46 2.66 -8.84
C ALA A 429 -35.41 3.47 -9.72
N LYS A 430 -36.38 2.82 -10.37
CA LYS A 430 -37.45 3.53 -11.07
C LYS A 430 -38.23 4.35 -10.03
N TRP A 431 -38.35 5.64 -10.25
CA TRP A 431 -39.24 6.50 -9.48
C TRP A 431 -40.66 6.01 -9.75
N LYS A 432 -41.37 5.56 -8.74
CA LYS A 432 -42.82 5.45 -8.84
C LYS A 432 -43.35 6.87 -8.73
N VAL A 433 -43.94 7.39 -9.80
CA VAL A 433 -44.80 8.56 -9.78
C VAL A 433 -46.10 8.06 -9.19
N GLU A 434 -46.41 8.47 -7.95
CA GLU A 434 -47.73 8.33 -7.35
C GLU A 434 -48.65 9.42 -7.86
#